data_74f032f034b8e89e24d3e76b9eb7c67e
#
_entry.id   74f032f034b8e89e24d3e76b9eb7c67e
#
_cell.length_a   1.000
_cell.length_b   1.000
_cell.length_c   1.000
_cell.angle_alpha   90.00
_cell.angle_beta   90.00
_cell.angle_gamma   90.00
#
_symmetry.space_group_name_H-M   'P 1'
#
loop_
_entity.id
_entity.type
_entity.pdbx_description
1 polymer ?
#
loop_
_entity_poly.entity_id
_entity_poly.type
_entity_poly.pdbx_seq_one_letter_code
_entity_poly.pdbx_strand_id
1 'polypeptide(L)'
;GLSFGMMYFVIYVGKHPGCTPAEMTKNLHLDWGHCQRSVIKLVEDGFMTREKQGRSYHLGLTPAGERAFRTCHQVFFDWDAQNLSGLTEEEQHQLLSLLQKAARTRKESV
;
A
#
# COMPACT_ATOMS: atom_id res chain seq x y z
N GLY A 1 9.82 -0.42 11.86
CA GLY A 1 8.47 -0.14 11.49
C GLY A 1 8.29 0.18 10.01
N LEU A 2 7.06 0.23 9.60
CA LEU A 2 6.72 0.56 8.23
C LEU A 2 6.82 2.06 7.99
N SER A 3 7.43 2.47 6.89
CA SER A 3 7.40 3.85 6.46
C SER A 3 5.99 4.17 5.93
N PHE A 4 5.65 5.45 5.87
CA PHE A 4 4.34 5.89 5.38
C PHE A 4 4.07 5.38 3.96
N GLY A 5 5.06 5.44 3.09
CA GLY A 5 4.92 4.97 1.73
C GLY A 5 4.70 3.46 1.62
N MET A 6 5.33 2.68 2.52
CA MET A 6 5.17 1.22 2.53
C MET A 6 3.79 0.81 3.05
N MET A 7 3.22 1.58 3.98
CA MET A 7 1.87 1.33 4.50
C MET A 7 0.82 1.35 3.39
N TYR A 8 1.01 2.18 2.38
CA TYR A 8 0.09 2.29 1.25
C TYR A 8 -0.05 0.96 0.52
N PHE A 9 1.06 0.26 0.31
CA PHE A 9 1.05 -1.06 -0.33
C PHE A 9 0.37 -2.11 0.55
N VAL A 10 0.64 -2.06 1.84
CA VAL A 10 0.02 -2.98 2.81
C VAL A 10 -1.50 -2.79 2.81
N ILE A 11 -1.96 -1.56 2.82
CA ILE A 11 -3.39 -1.25 2.79
C ILE A 11 -4.04 -1.77 1.49
N TYR A 12 -3.37 -1.57 0.36
CA TYR A 12 -3.91 -2.04 -0.92
C TYR A 12 -4.05 -3.56 -0.92
N VAL A 13 -3.01 -4.28 -0.54
CA VAL A 13 -3.05 -5.76 -0.52
C VAL A 13 -4.07 -6.27 0.49
N GLY A 14 -4.21 -5.60 1.64
CA GLY A 14 -5.21 -5.96 2.64
C GLY A 14 -6.64 -5.84 2.12
N LYS A 15 -6.91 -4.83 1.28
CA LYS A 15 -8.22 -4.64 0.66
C LYS A 15 -8.44 -5.56 -0.56
N HIS A 16 -7.38 -5.98 -1.21
CA HIS A 16 -7.44 -6.79 -2.43
C HIS A 16 -6.52 -8.00 -2.31
N PRO A 17 -6.81 -8.93 -1.37
CA PRO A 17 -5.96 -10.10 -1.21
C PRO A 17 -5.94 -10.95 -2.48
N GLY A 18 -4.77 -11.43 -2.84
CA GLY A 18 -4.59 -12.19 -4.07
C GLY A 18 -4.33 -11.34 -5.30
N CYS A 19 -4.23 -10.01 -5.16
CA CYS A 19 -3.95 -9.15 -6.30
C CYS A 19 -2.56 -9.41 -6.87
N THR A 20 -2.38 -9.06 -8.15
CA THR A 20 -1.06 -9.17 -8.79
C THR A 20 -0.32 -7.83 -8.69
N PRO A 21 1.02 -7.85 -8.76
CA PRO A 21 1.79 -6.60 -8.82
C PRO A 21 1.37 -5.70 -10.00
N ALA A 22 0.99 -6.31 -11.13
CA ALA A 22 0.54 -5.55 -12.30
C ALA A 22 -0.75 -4.79 -12.00
N GLU A 23 -1.73 -5.45 -11.37
CA GLU A 23 -2.98 -4.81 -10.97
C GLU A 23 -2.74 -3.66 -10.00
N MET A 24 -1.89 -3.89 -9.01
CA MET A 24 -1.56 -2.88 -8.02
C MET A 24 -0.90 -1.66 -8.66
N THR A 25 0.10 -1.89 -9.52
CA THR A 25 0.81 -0.82 -10.22
C THR A 25 -0.14 0.02 -11.05
N LYS A 26 -1.04 -0.64 -11.79
CA LYS A 26 -2.03 0.02 -12.63
C LYS A 26 -3.01 0.87 -11.80
N ASN A 27 -3.56 0.27 -10.77
CA ASN A 27 -4.60 0.91 -9.97
C ASN A 27 -4.07 2.04 -9.10
N LEU A 28 -2.83 1.96 -8.67
CA LEU A 28 -2.20 3.01 -7.87
C LEU A 28 -1.50 4.06 -8.72
N HIS A 29 -1.45 3.88 -10.03
CA HIS A 29 -0.78 4.81 -10.96
C HIS A 29 0.67 5.06 -10.58
N LEU A 30 1.37 3.99 -10.18
CA LEU A 30 2.76 4.08 -9.75
C LEU A 30 3.70 3.48 -10.80
N ASP A 31 4.98 3.81 -10.66
CA ASP A 31 6.03 3.23 -11.47
C ASP A 31 6.19 1.74 -11.17
N TRP A 32 6.31 0.92 -12.20
CA TRP A 32 6.48 -0.53 -12.05
C TRP A 32 7.69 -0.90 -11.20
N GLY A 33 8.84 -0.26 -11.49
CA GLY A 33 10.05 -0.52 -10.75
C GLY A 33 9.90 -0.21 -9.26
N HIS A 34 9.27 0.91 -8.94
CA HIS A 34 9.02 1.30 -7.56
C HIS A 34 8.12 0.30 -6.85
N CYS A 35 7.05 -0.14 -7.51
CA CYS A 35 6.14 -1.13 -6.93
C CYS A 35 6.86 -2.45 -6.66
N GLN A 36 7.68 -2.91 -7.61
CA GLN A 36 8.42 -4.15 -7.46
C GLN A 36 9.40 -4.08 -6.29
N ARG A 37 10.15 -3.01 -6.18
CA ARG A 37 11.10 -2.84 -5.07
C ARG A 37 10.40 -2.79 -3.72
N SER A 38 9.25 -2.12 -3.67
CA SER A 38 8.46 -2.00 -2.43
C SER A 38 7.89 -3.35 -2.01
N VAL A 39 7.35 -4.11 -2.96
CA VAL A 39 6.82 -5.45 -2.68
C VAL A 39 7.92 -6.37 -2.18
N ILE A 40 9.07 -6.39 -2.86
CA ILE A 40 10.20 -7.23 -2.45
C ILE A 40 10.64 -6.90 -1.03
N LYS A 41 10.76 -5.61 -0.72
CA LYS A 41 11.13 -5.17 0.63
C LYS A 41 10.11 -5.60 1.68
N LEU A 42 8.82 -5.46 1.39
CA LEU A 42 7.77 -5.89 2.32
C LEU A 42 7.76 -7.40 2.54
N VAL A 43 8.07 -8.16 1.50
CA VAL A 43 8.22 -9.62 1.63
C VAL A 43 9.42 -9.95 2.51
N GLU A 44 10.56 -9.31 2.26
CA GLU A 44 11.77 -9.52 3.06
C GLU A 44 11.59 -9.12 4.52
N ASP A 45 10.85 -8.04 4.77
CA ASP A 45 10.60 -7.56 6.13
C ASP A 45 9.49 -8.34 6.85
N GLY A 46 8.86 -9.30 6.17
CA GLY A 46 7.90 -10.21 6.80
C GLY A 46 6.48 -9.69 6.89
N PHE A 47 6.12 -8.67 6.12
CA PHE A 47 4.76 -8.11 6.12
C PHE A 47 3.88 -8.65 5.01
N MET A 48 4.46 -9.18 3.95
CA MET A 48 3.74 -9.56 2.75
C MET A 48 4.19 -10.92 2.25
N THR A 49 3.27 -11.65 1.60
CA THR A 49 3.60 -12.89 0.89
C THR A 49 3.50 -12.65 -0.61
N ARG A 50 4.28 -13.38 -1.35
CA ARG A 50 4.30 -13.32 -2.81
C ARG A 50 4.39 -14.75 -3.33
N GLU A 51 3.28 -15.26 -3.83
CA GLU A 51 3.18 -16.64 -4.29
C GLU A 51 2.98 -16.67 -5.80
N LYS A 52 3.77 -17.48 -6.48
CA LYS A 52 3.65 -17.67 -7.92
C LYS A 52 2.56 -18.70 -8.22
N GLN A 53 1.60 -18.31 -9.03
CA GLN A 53 0.55 -19.20 -9.53
C GLN A 53 0.51 -19.06 -11.04
N GLY A 54 0.96 -20.09 -11.76
CA GLY A 54 1.09 -20.01 -13.20
C GLY A 54 2.15 -18.99 -13.59
N ARG A 55 1.76 -17.98 -14.35
CA ARG A 55 2.66 -16.93 -14.85
C ARG A 55 2.61 -15.66 -14.01
N SER A 56 1.76 -15.61 -13.00
CA SER A 56 1.54 -14.41 -12.21
C SER A 56 1.91 -14.66 -10.75
N TYR A 57 2.31 -13.59 -10.08
CA TYR A 57 2.49 -13.58 -8.64
C TYR A 57 1.23 -13.02 -7.99
N HIS A 58 0.84 -13.62 -6.86
CA HIS A 58 -0.31 -13.17 -6.08
C HIS A 58 0.16 -12.71 -4.71
N LEU A 59 -0.27 -11.53 -4.31
CA LEU A 59 0.19 -10.89 -3.09
C LEU A 59 -0.81 -11.11 -1.97
N GLY A 60 -0.29 -11.31 -0.76
CA GLY A 60 -1.08 -11.45 0.44
C GLY A 60 -0.34 -10.86 1.61
N LEU A 61 -0.99 -10.81 2.77
CA LEU A 61 -0.37 -10.30 3.99
C LEU A 61 -0.03 -11.46 4.93
N THR A 62 1.11 -11.35 5.59
CA THR A 62 1.48 -12.22 6.71
C THR A 62 0.67 -11.80 7.95
N PRO A 63 0.69 -12.57 9.06
CA PRO A 63 0.08 -12.11 10.30
C PRO A 63 0.59 -10.75 10.75
N ALA A 64 1.88 -10.45 10.55
CA ALA A 64 2.44 -9.14 10.87
C ALA A 64 1.88 -8.06 9.93
N GLY A 65 1.73 -8.37 8.65
CA GLY A 65 1.11 -7.47 7.66
C GLY A 65 -0.36 -7.22 7.97
N GLU A 66 -1.07 -8.26 8.38
CA GLU A 66 -2.47 -8.15 8.80
C GLU A 66 -2.64 -7.21 9.98
N ARG A 67 -1.75 -7.31 10.97
CA ARG A 67 -1.77 -6.40 12.12
C ARG A 67 -1.51 -4.96 11.71
N ALA A 68 -0.51 -4.76 10.84
CA ALA A 68 -0.20 -3.44 10.32
C ALA A 68 -1.36 -2.87 9.52
N PHE A 69 -1.98 -3.69 8.67
CA PHE A 69 -3.15 -3.31 7.89
C PHE A 69 -4.29 -2.84 8.79
N ARG A 70 -4.62 -3.62 9.82
CA ARG A 70 -5.71 -3.28 10.73
C ARG A 70 -5.46 -1.97 11.46
N THR A 71 -4.22 -1.77 11.93
CA THR A 71 -3.85 -0.55 12.63
C THR A 71 -3.92 0.66 11.70
N CYS A 72 -3.33 0.56 10.52
CA CYS A 72 -3.34 1.65 9.54
C CYS A 72 -4.73 1.94 9.02
N HIS A 73 -5.50 0.89 8.70
CA HIS A 73 -6.85 1.04 8.19
C HIS A 73 -7.75 1.71 9.24
N GLN A 74 -7.61 1.35 10.51
CA GLN A 74 -8.38 1.94 11.59
C GLN A 74 -8.07 3.44 11.71
N VAL A 75 -6.81 3.81 11.68
CA VAL A 75 -6.39 5.22 11.75
C VAL A 75 -6.95 6.00 10.57
N PHE A 76 -6.79 5.49 9.36
CA PHE A 76 -7.31 6.16 8.17
C PHE A 76 -8.83 6.19 8.14
N PHE A 77 -9.47 5.14 8.62
CA PHE A 77 -10.93 5.08 8.67
C PHE A 77 -11.47 6.13 9.64
N ASP A 78 -10.89 6.25 10.83
CA ASP A 78 -11.30 7.24 11.81
C ASP A 78 -11.07 8.65 11.29
N TRP A 79 -9.93 8.89 10.68
CA TRP A 79 -9.59 10.18 10.11
C TRP A 79 -10.51 10.52 8.94
N ASP A 80 -10.79 9.54 8.10
CA ASP A 80 -11.69 9.67 6.96
C ASP A 80 -13.10 10.06 7.41
N ALA A 81 -13.62 9.38 8.43
CA ALA A 81 -14.95 9.67 8.97
C ALA A 81 -15.06 11.10 9.48
N GLN A 82 -13.96 11.65 10.03
CA GLN A 82 -13.95 12.98 10.60
C GLN A 82 -13.61 14.08 9.57
N ASN A 83 -12.73 13.79 8.62
CA ASN A 83 -12.13 14.81 7.77
C ASN A 83 -12.31 14.58 6.27
N LEU A 84 -12.51 13.34 5.84
CA LEU A 84 -12.56 12.98 4.43
C LEU A 84 -13.88 12.34 4.01
N SER A 85 -14.92 12.48 4.80
CA SER A 85 -16.22 11.84 4.54
C SER A 85 -16.86 12.28 3.21
N GLY A 86 -16.44 13.41 2.67
CA GLY A 86 -16.93 13.91 1.38
C GLY A 86 -16.18 13.38 0.16
N LEU A 87 -15.13 12.59 0.36
CA LEU A 87 -14.31 12.09 -0.74
C LEU A 87 -14.76 10.71 -1.19
N THR A 88 -14.73 10.49 -2.51
CA THR A 88 -14.94 9.15 -3.07
C THR A 88 -13.72 8.27 -2.78
N GLU A 89 -13.88 6.97 -2.97
CA GLU A 89 -12.77 6.03 -2.78
C GLU A 89 -11.59 6.38 -3.69
N GLU A 90 -11.87 6.74 -4.94
CA GLU A 90 -10.83 7.17 -5.88
C GLU A 90 -10.11 8.42 -5.41
N GLU A 91 -10.86 9.40 -4.90
CA GLU A 91 -10.27 10.63 -4.37
C GLU A 91 -9.40 10.36 -3.16
N GLN A 92 -9.80 9.43 -2.29
CA GLN A 92 -9.01 9.02 -1.15
C GLN A 92 -7.69 8.38 -1.59
N HIS A 93 -7.72 7.55 -2.63
CA HIS A 93 -6.52 6.95 -3.21
C HIS A 93 -5.59 8.01 -3.79
N GLN A 94 -6.14 9.02 -4.46
CA GLN A 94 -5.36 10.13 -5.00
C GLN A 94 -4.68 10.92 -3.88
N LEU A 95 -5.40 11.17 -2.81
CA LEU A 95 -4.85 11.88 -1.65
C LEU A 95 -3.69 11.10 -1.04
N LEU A 96 -3.85 9.79 -0.85
CA LEU A 96 -2.79 8.95 -0.33
C LEU A 96 -1.56 8.95 -1.23
N SER A 97 -1.76 8.91 -2.55
CA SER A 97 -0.67 9.01 -3.53
C SER A 97 0.09 10.32 -3.40
N LEU A 98 -0.64 11.43 -3.26
CA LEU A 98 -0.04 12.75 -3.12
C LEU A 98 0.73 12.88 -1.81
N LEU A 99 0.18 12.36 -0.73
CA LEU A 99 0.87 12.36 0.57
C LEU A 99 2.15 11.53 0.53
N GLN A 100 2.10 10.39 -0.14
CA GLN A 100 3.27 9.54 -0.33
C GLN A 100 4.37 10.27 -1.12
N LYS A 101 3.97 10.95 -2.19
CA LYS A 101 4.88 11.74 -3.01
C LYS A 101 5.51 12.89 -2.21
N ALA A 102 4.70 13.58 -1.43
CA ALA A 102 5.18 14.67 -0.58
C ALA A 102 6.18 14.17 0.47
N ALA A 103 5.89 13.04 1.10
CA ALA A 103 6.79 12.44 2.08
C ALA A 103 8.13 12.03 1.45
N ARG A 104 8.08 11.50 0.23
CA ARG A 104 9.28 11.11 -0.51
C ARG A 104 10.15 12.33 -0.86
N THR A 105 9.52 13.39 -1.35
CA THR A 105 10.21 14.64 -1.67
C THR A 105 10.86 15.23 -0.42
N ARG A 106 10.15 15.19 0.69
CA ARG A 106 10.67 15.68 1.97
C ARG A 106 11.91 14.90 2.42
N LYS A 107 11.92 13.58 2.22
CA LYS A 107 13.09 12.76 2.52
C LYS A 107 14.29 13.11 1.64
N GLU A 108 14.04 13.37 0.36
CA GLU A 108 15.08 13.70 -0.59
C GLU A 108 15.69 15.07 -0.33
N SER A 109 14.94 15.99 0.22
CA SER A 109 15.40 17.35 0.48
C SER A 109 16.23 17.45 1.78
N VAL A 110 16.32 16.39 2.53
CA VAL A 110 17.12 16.33 3.75
C VAL A 110 18.42 15.59 3.47
#